data_708939a926f8f6bbe5ca86157d923f48
#
_entry.id   708939a926f8f6bbe5ca86157d923f48
#
_cell.length_a   1.000
_cell.length_b   1.000
_cell.length_c   1.000
_cell.angle_alpha   90.00
_cell.angle_beta   90.00
_cell.angle_gamma   90.00
#
_symmetry.space_group_name_H-M   'P 1'
#
loop_
_entity.id
_entity.type
_entity.pdbx_description
1 polymer ?
#
loop_
_entity_poly.entity_id
_entity_poly.type
_entity_poly.pdbx_seq_one_letter_code
_entity_poly.pdbx_strand_id
1 'polypeptide(L)'
;MLIPSSKFKLQGFSLIELMVGIAVMAILFGIAMPSFKTMLKNTQIRNAAESVTNGLQMARAEAVARNTKVNFVLGTGTSWTVNVVNSASNIESRASHEGSADVTLTAVNAAATAATTVTFNSFGGVDAANADTSAPIAKLDFTANGADKNLRVTIGLGGNARMCDPNISSGTRAC
;
A
#
# COMPACT_ATOMS: atom_id res chain seq x y z
N MET A 1 3.14 10.89 -68.90
CA MET A 1 3.87 9.99 -68.00
C MET A 1 2.87 9.41 -67.02
N LEU A 2 2.39 8.18 -67.27
CA LEU A 2 1.33 7.52 -66.45
C LEU A 2 2.04 6.70 -65.38
N ILE A 3 1.78 7.01 -64.11
CA ILE A 3 2.28 6.27 -62.95
C ILE A 3 1.42 5.01 -62.80
N PRO A 4 1.99 3.79 -62.76
CA PRO A 4 1.19 2.59 -62.59
C PRO A 4 0.66 2.53 -61.14
N SER A 5 -0.66 2.49 -60.98
CA SER A 5 -1.32 2.23 -59.73
C SER A 5 -1.10 0.79 -59.28
N SER A 6 -0.27 0.58 -58.25
CA SER A 6 -0.08 -0.71 -57.61
C SER A 6 -1.35 -1.07 -56.83
N LYS A 7 -2.14 -2.03 -57.32
CA LYS A 7 -3.27 -2.60 -56.59
C LYS A 7 -2.74 -3.46 -55.44
N PHE A 8 -2.81 -2.96 -54.22
CA PHE A 8 -2.62 -3.78 -53.02
C PHE A 8 -3.72 -4.82 -52.94
N LYS A 9 -3.35 -6.10 -53.10
CA LYS A 9 -4.27 -7.22 -52.87
C LYS A 9 -4.49 -7.33 -51.37
N LEU A 10 -5.67 -6.97 -50.88
CA LEU A 10 -6.11 -7.27 -49.53
C LEU A 10 -6.35 -8.80 -49.45
N GLN A 11 -5.40 -9.51 -48.81
CA GLN A 11 -5.59 -10.92 -48.47
C GLN A 11 -6.32 -11.01 -47.14
N GLY A 12 -7.46 -11.70 -47.15
CA GLY A 12 -8.23 -12.00 -45.92
C GLY A 12 -7.61 -13.21 -45.19
N PHE A 13 -7.80 -13.25 -43.87
CA PHE A 13 -7.37 -14.40 -43.07
C PHE A 13 -8.25 -15.62 -43.35
N SER A 14 -7.61 -16.79 -43.37
CA SER A 14 -8.33 -18.06 -43.48
C SER A 14 -8.95 -18.44 -42.11
N LEU A 15 -10.05 -19.18 -42.14
CA LEU A 15 -10.72 -19.66 -40.93
C LEU A 15 -9.79 -20.49 -40.06
N ILE A 16 -8.94 -21.33 -40.68
CA ILE A 16 -7.96 -22.15 -39.93
C ILE A 16 -6.89 -21.31 -39.25
N GLU A 17 -6.44 -20.22 -39.88
CA GLU A 17 -5.46 -19.30 -39.29
C GLU A 17 -5.99 -18.60 -38.05
N LEU A 18 -7.29 -18.20 -38.08
CA LEU A 18 -7.95 -17.66 -36.92
C LEU A 18 -8.05 -18.70 -35.79
N MET A 19 -8.45 -19.96 -36.09
CA MET A 19 -8.54 -21.03 -35.10
C MET A 19 -7.20 -21.33 -34.45
N VAL A 20 -6.13 -21.40 -35.22
CA VAL A 20 -4.76 -21.60 -34.68
C VAL A 20 -4.35 -20.39 -33.85
N GLY A 21 -4.63 -19.17 -34.29
CA GLY A 21 -4.32 -17.95 -33.57
C GLY A 21 -4.96 -17.89 -32.17
N ILE A 22 -6.27 -18.20 -32.06
CA ILE A 22 -6.95 -18.23 -30.77
C ILE A 22 -6.47 -19.37 -29.87
N ALA A 23 -6.12 -20.54 -30.43
CA ALA A 23 -5.57 -21.65 -29.66
C ALA A 23 -4.21 -21.28 -29.03
N VAL A 24 -3.32 -20.66 -29.79
CA VAL A 24 -2.02 -20.18 -29.29
C VAL A 24 -2.22 -19.10 -28.21
N MET A 25 -3.12 -18.13 -28.44
CA MET A 25 -3.46 -17.10 -27.46
C MET A 25 -3.97 -17.70 -26.16
N ALA A 26 -4.86 -18.71 -26.22
CA ALA A 26 -5.39 -19.36 -25.03
C ALA A 26 -4.29 -20.02 -24.18
N ILE A 27 -3.31 -20.66 -24.81
CA ILE A 27 -2.15 -21.25 -24.12
C ILE A 27 -1.30 -20.18 -23.47
N LEU A 28 -0.99 -19.07 -24.18
CA LEU A 28 -0.20 -17.98 -23.64
C LEU A 28 -0.89 -17.29 -22.44
N PHE A 29 -2.19 -17.05 -22.51
CA PHE A 29 -2.96 -16.50 -21.38
C PHE A 29 -2.96 -17.44 -20.17
N GLY A 30 -3.03 -18.77 -20.38
CA GLY A 30 -2.96 -19.75 -19.30
C GLY A 30 -1.67 -19.66 -18.48
N ILE A 31 -0.54 -19.37 -19.11
CA ILE A 31 0.77 -19.23 -18.46
C ILE A 31 0.95 -17.84 -17.85
N ALA A 32 0.46 -16.78 -18.50
CA ALA A 32 0.65 -15.40 -18.06
C ALA A 32 -0.21 -15.01 -16.85
N MET A 33 -1.41 -15.57 -16.72
CA MET A 33 -2.40 -15.16 -15.72
C MET A 33 -1.95 -15.34 -14.25
N PRO A 34 -1.26 -16.42 -13.82
CA PRO A 34 -0.78 -16.56 -12.45
C PRO A 34 0.21 -15.46 -12.05
N SER A 35 1.17 -15.16 -12.92
CA SER A 35 2.18 -14.12 -12.69
C SER A 35 1.55 -12.72 -12.56
N PHE A 36 0.54 -12.43 -13.38
CA PHE A 36 -0.18 -11.18 -13.34
C PHE A 36 -0.94 -10.98 -12.01
N LYS A 37 -1.58 -12.04 -11.49
CA LYS A 37 -2.26 -11.99 -10.19
C LYS A 37 -1.29 -11.67 -9.06
N THR A 38 -0.12 -12.29 -9.00
CA THR A 38 0.90 -12.01 -7.99
C THR A 38 1.39 -10.57 -8.09
N MET A 39 1.62 -10.06 -9.30
CA MET A 39 2.00 -8.66 -9.52
C MET A 39 0.95 -7.68 -8.99
N LEU A 40 -0.34 -7.95 -9.22
CA LEU A 40 -1.44 -7.11 -8.69
C LEU A 40 -1.44 -7.12 -7.16
N LYS A 41 -1.26 -8.29 -6.51
CA LYS A 41 -1.20 -8.39 -5.04
C LYS A 41 -0.01 -7.62 -4.46
N ASN A 42 1.16 -7.72 -5.07
CA ASN A 42 2.33 -6.94 -4.66
C ASN A 42 2.09 -5.43 -4.78
N THR A 43 1.40 -5.00 -5.84
CA THR A 43 1.03 -3.59 -6.03
C THR A 43 0.04 -3.12 -4.95
N GLN A 44 -0.95 -3.94 -4.59
CA GLN A 44 -1.89 -3.63 -3.51
C GLN A 44 -1.18 -3.48 -2.16
N ILE A 45 -0.25 -4.39 -1.81
CA ILE A 45 0.58 -4.29 -0.59
C ILE A 45 1.36 -2.98 -0.58
N ARG A 46 1.98 -2.64 -1.70
CA ARG A 46 2.75 -1.40 -1.82
C ARG A 46 1.87 -0.16 -1.66
N ASN A 47 0.72 -0.12 -2.32
CA ASN A 47 -0.24 0.99 -2.22
C ASN A 47 -0.74 1.17 -0.77
N ALA A 48 -1.03 0.06 -0.07
CA ALA A 48 -1.42 0.09 1.34
C ALA A 48 -0.32 0.68 2.22
N ALA A 49 0.92 0.19 2.07
CA ALA A 49 2.06 0.64 2.87
C ALA A 49 2.41 2.12 2.59
N GLU A 50 2.39 2.55 1.33
CA GLU A 50 2.60 3.95 0.93
C GLU A 50 1.49 4.85 1.49
N SER A 51 0.23 4.42 1.42
CA SER A 51 -0.91 5.15 1.98
C SER A 51 -0.77 5.39 3.49
N VAL A 52 -0.46 4.34 4.25
CA VAL A 52 -0.26 4.44 5.70
C VAL A 52 0.94 5.32 6.02
N THR A 53 2.04 5.18 5.28
CA THR A 53 3.23 6.02 5.45
C THR A 53 2.91 7.51 5.22
N ASN A 54 2.13 7.82 4.18
CA ASN A 54 1.69 9.18 3.89
C ASN A 54 0.77 9.73 5.00
N GLY A 55 -0.17 8.90 5.50
CA GLY A 55 -1.03 9.26 6.62
C GLY A 55 -0.25 9.56 7.91
N LEU A 56 0.78 8.75 8.22
CA LEU A 56 1.68 8.97 9.35
C LEU A 56 2.48 10.27 9.21
N GLN A 57 3.03 10.53 8.02
CA GLN A 57 3.76 11.77 7.74
C GLN A 57 2.85 13.00 7.82
N MET A 58 1.61 12.88 7.33
CA MET A 58 0.60 13.94 7.44
C MET A 58 0.27 14.20 8.91
N ALA A 59 -0.03 13.17 9.71
CA ALA A 59 -0.34 13.31 11.14
C ALA A 59 0.80 14.02 11.88
N ARG A 60 2.05 13.65 11.58
CA ARG A 60 3.24 14.30 12.13
C ARG A 60 3.35 15.77 11.72
N ALA A 61 3.16 16.08 10.44
CA ALA A 61 3.24 17.44 9.92
C ALA A 61 2.14 18.35 10.52
N GLU A 62 0.92 17.84 10.64
CA GLU A 62 -0.22 18.53 11.24
C GLU A 62 -0.01 18.79 12.74
N ALA A 63 0.60 17.84 13.46
CA ALA A 63 0.94 18.03 14.88
C ALA A 63 1.91 19.20 15.09
N VAL A 64 2.93 19.30 14.23
CA VAL A 64 3.88 20.40 14.27
C VAL A 64 3.26 21.72 13.81
N ALA A 65 2.51 21.71 12.69
CA ALA A 65 1.90 22.91 12.13
C ALA A 65 0.87 23.54 13.05
N ARG A 66 0.08 22.71 13.75
CA ARG A 66 -0.97 23.17 14.70
C ARG A 66 -0.47 23.34 16.13
N ASN A 67 0.81 23.01 16.40
CA ASN A 67 1.40 23.01 17.73
C ASN A 67 0.53 22.27 18.76
N THR A 68 -0.03 21.09 18.38
CA THR A 68 -0.92 20.28 19.19
C THR A 68 -0.71 18.81 18.93
N LYS A 69 -1.33 17.95 19.75
CA LYS A 69 -1.27 16.50 19.54
C LYS A 69 -2.22 16.06 18.44
N VAL A 70 -1.74 15.21 17.53
CA VAL A 70 -2.51 14.63 16.44
C VAL A 70 -2.38 13.11 16.48
N ASN A 71 -3.52 12.42 16.36
CA ASN A 71 -3.60 10.97 16.28
C ASN A 71 -3.62 10.50 14.83
N PHE A 72 -2.91 9.43 14.56
CA PHE A 72 -3.16 8.54 13.45
C PHE A 72 -3.82 7.29 14.01
N VAL A 73 -5.00 6.94 13.53
CA VAL A 73 -5.81 5.82 14.02
C VAL A 73 -6.10 4.86 12.87
N LEU A 74 -5.79 3.59 13.04
CA LEU A 74 -6.17 2.51 12.13
C LEU A 74 -7.64 2.13 12.37
N GLY A 75 -8.37 1.97 11.27
CA GLY A 75 -9.71 1.40 11.26
C GLY A 75 -9.71 -0.06 10.79
N THR A 76 -10.80 -0.49 10.18
CA THR A 76 -10.95 -1.86 9.66
C THR A 76 -10.11 -2.04 8.39
N GLY A 77 -9.40 -3.17 8.29
CA GLY A 77 -8.53 -3.49 7.16
C GLY A 77 -7.35 -2.53 7.05
N THR A 78 -7.21 -1.84 5.93
CA THR A 78 -6.15 -0.85 5.66
C THR A 78 -6.64 0.60 5.80
N SER A 79 -7.85 0.82 6.34
CA SER A 79 -8.38 2.16 6.55
C SER A 79 -7.65 2.88 7.68
N TRP A 80 -7.61 4.20 7.61
CA TRP A 80 -7.02 5.02 8.64
C TRP A 80 -7.64 6.42 8.68
N THR A 81 -7.50 7.10 9.81
CA THR A 81 -7.91 8.48 10.02
C THR A 81 -6.83 9.26 10.74
N VAL A 82 -6.72 10.55 10.42
CA VAL A 82 -5.87 11.52 11.11
C VAL A 82 -6.79 12.56 11.76
N ASN A 83 -6.66 12.77 13.06
CA ASN A 83 -7.48 13.72 13.78
C ASN A 83 -6.70 14.41 14.92
N VAL A 84 -7.10 15.62 15.24
CA VAL A 84 -6.56 16.34 16.42
C VAL A 84 -7.09 15.68 17.70
N VAL A 85 -6.21 15.46 18.68
CA VAL A 85 -6.59 14.91 19.98
C VAL A 85 -7.65 15.80 20.63
N ASN A 86 -8.70 15.18 21.19
CA ASN A 86 -9.85 15.85 21.80
C ASN A 86 -10.67 16.75 20.85
N SER A 87 -10.56 16.53 19.53
CA SER A 87 -11.39 17.21 18.53
C SER A 87 -12.27 16.19 17.78
N ALA A 88 -13.50 16.56 17.49
CA ALA A 88 -14.39 15.77 16.63
C ALA A 88 -14.08 15.91 15.14
N SER A 89 -13.13 16.79 14.78
CA SER A 89 -12.78 17.07 13.38
C SER A 89 -11.69 16.13 12.88
N ASN A 90 -12.00 15.36 11.85
CA ASN A 90 -11.00 14.61 11.10
C ASN A 90 -10.24 15.57 10.16
N ILE A 91 -8.92 15.42 10.11
CA ILE A 91 -8.06 16.12 9.15
C ILE A 91 -8.12 15.40 7.82
N GLU A 92 -7.96 14.06 7.85
CA GLU A 92 -7.93 13.21 6.66
C GLU A 92 -8.40 11.80 7.04
N SER A 93 -8.97 11.07 6.08
CA SER A 93 -9.33 9.67 6.25
C SER A 93 -9.23 8.92 4.93
N ARG A 94 -8.92 7.63 4.99
CA ARG A 94 -8.88 6.75 3.84
C ARG A 94 -9.59 5.44 4.11
N ALA A 95 -10.39 4.99 3.14
CA ALA A 95 -11.12 3.73 3.23
C ALA A 95 -10.24 2.53 2.80
N SER A 96 -10.48 1.35 3.38
CA SER A 96 -9.69 0.14 3.14
C SER A 96 -9.71 -0.39 1.71
N HIS A 97 -10.79 -0.13 0.96
CA HIS A 97 -10.97 -0.60 -0.42
C HIS A 97 -10.33 0.30 -1.49
N GLU A 98 -9.69 1.39 -1.11
CA GLU A 98 -9.01 2.28 -2.05
C GLU A 98 -7.64 1.73 -2.46
N GLY A 99 -7.66 0.74 -3.39
CA GLY A 99 -6.46 0.14 -3.98
C GLY A 99 -5.75 -0.92 -3.14
N SER A 100 -6.35 -1.38 -2.01
CA SER A 100 -5.76 -2.34 -1.08
C SER A 100 -6.76 -3.33 -0.46
N ALA A 101 -7.85 -3.65 -1.18
CA ALA A 101 -8.98 -4.45 -0.68
C ALA A 101 -8.59 -5.82 -0.12
N ASP A 102 -7.55 -6.47 -0.68
CA ASP A 102 -7.12 -7.82 -0.30
C ASP A 102 -5.90 -7.84 0.62
N VAL A 103 -5.49 -6.67 1.12
CA VAL A 103 -4.33 -6.56 2.01
C VAL A 103 -4.74 -6.74 3.46
N THR A 104 -4.04 -7.64 4.16
CA THR A 104 -4.13 -7.78 5.61
C THR A 104 -3.08 -6.91 6.26
N LEU A 105 -3.52 -6.01 7.14
CA LEU A 105 -2.68 -5.13 7.95
C LEU A 105 -2.67 -5.62 9.39
N THR A 106 -1.49 -5.86 9.94
CA THR A 106 -1.27 -6.15 11.36
C THR A 106 -0.40 -5.06 11.96
N ALA A 107 -0.89 -4.40 13.00
CA ALA A 107 -0.16 -3.34 13.68
C ALA A 107 0.10 -3.72 15.14
N VAL A 108 1.33 -3.49 15.60
CA VAL A 108 1.79 -3.81 16.95
C VAL A 108 2.60 -2.67 17.54
N ASN A 109 2.58 -2.57 18.86
CA ASN A 109 3.43 -1.68 19.64
C ASN A 109 4.85 -2.26 19.82
N ALA A 110 5.71 -1.59 20.59
CA ALA A 110 7.08 -2.04 20.87
C ALA A 110 7.14 -3.37 21.64
N ALA A 111 6.11 -3.71 22.42
CA ALA A 111 6.00 -4.97 23.14
C ALA A 111 5.36 -6.10 22.30
N ALA A 112 5.19 -5.90 20.97
CA ALA A 112 4.56 -6.83 20.04
C ALA A 112 3.09 -7.18 20.37
N THR A 113 2.39 -6.33 21.10
CA THR A 113 0.94 -6.43 21.30
C THR A 113 0.19 -5.58 20.29
N ALA A 114 -1.05 -5.97 19.94
CA ALA A 114 -1.87 -5.26 18.97
C ALA A 114 -2.07 -3.80 19.38
N ALA A 115 -1.93 -2.89 18.44
CA ALA A 115 -2.11 -1.44 18.64
C ALA A 115 -2.76 -0.82 17.40
N THR A 116 -3.62 0.17 17.62
CA THR A 116 -4.37 0.81 16.52
C THR A 116 -4.09 2.30 16.39
N THR A 117 -3.40 2.90 17.34
CA THR A 117 -3.21 4.36 17.41
C THR A 117 -1.74 4.72 17.59
N VAL A 118 -1.32 5.83 17.01
CA VAL A 118 -0.09 6.53 17.35
C VAL A 118 -0.38 8.02 17.45
N THR A 119 0.07 8.65 18.55
CA THR A 119 -0.05 10.08 18.81
C THR A 119 1.26 10.78 18.54
N PHE A 120 1.23 11.79 17.67
CA PHE A 120 2.36 12.70 17.45
C PHE A 120 2.16 13.96 18.31
N ASN A 121 3.24 14.39 18.98
CA ASN A 121 3.27 15.63 19.74
C ASN A 121 3.65 16.84 18.85
N SER A 122 3.57 18.05 19.41
CA SER A 122 3.87 19.30 18.70
C SER A 122 5.30 19.44 18.19
N PHE A 123 6.22 18.57 18.63
CA PHE A 123 7.60 18.51 18.11
C PHE A 123 7.76 17.47 16.99
N GLY A 124 6.69 16.78 16.62
CA GLY A 124 6.68 15.73 15.61
C GLY A 124 7.23 14.39 16.09
N GLY A 125 7.48 14.22 17.37
CA GLY A 125 7.84 12.94 17.99
C GLY A 125 6.61 12.12 18.36
N VAL A 126 6.78 10.81 18.57
CA VAL A 126 5.73 9.93 19.09
C VAL A 126 5.65 10.09 20.60
N ASP A 127 4.45 10.26 21.14
CA ASP A 127 4.21 10.26 22.58
C ASP A 127 4.43 8.85 23.16
N ALA A 128 4.94 8.77 24.40
CA ALA A 128 5.17 7.50 25.09
C ALA A 128 3.87 6.69 25.32
N ALA A 129 2.75 7.37 25.43
CA ALA A 129 1.42 6.78 25.46
C ALA A 129 0.46 7.64 24.63
N ASN A 130 -0.52 7.02 23.98
CA ASN A 130 -1.57 7.70 23.27
C ASN A 130 -2.51 8.47 24.24
N ALA A 131 -3.38 9.31 23.71
CA ALA A 131 -4.34 10.08 24.53
C ALA A 131 -5.29 9.20 25.36
N ASP A 132 -5.56 7.98 24.90
CA ASP A 132 -6.34 6.93 25.57
C ASP A 132 -5.49 6.05 26.51
N THR A 133 -4.23 6.43 26.79
CA THR A 133 -3.25 5.69 27.58
C THR A 133 -2.74 4.38 26.97
N SER A 134 -3.20 4.00 25.77
CA SER A 134 -2.69 2.83 25.05
C SER A 134 -1.25 3.05 24.56
N ALA A 135 -0.52 1.95 24.36
CA ALA A 135 0.83 2.00 23.80
C ALA A 135 0.78 2.32 22.29
N PRO A 136 1.65 3.22 21.78
CA PRO A 136 1.62 3.62 20.38
C PRO A 136 2.07 2.50 19.46
N ILE A 137 1.56 2.54 18.22
CA ILE A 137 2.03 1.64 17.13
C ILE A 137 3.52 1.85 16.90
N ALA A 138 4.28 0.75 16.80
CA ALA A 138 5.69 0.76 16.45
C ALA A 138 5.96 0.10 15.10
N LYS A 139 5.16 -0.90 14.72
CA LYS A 139 5.33 -1.66 13.48
C LYS A 139 3.98 -1.98 12.84
N LEU A 140 3.94 -1.92 11.52
CA LEU A 140 2.77 -2.28 10.70
C LEU A 140 3.23 -3.24 9.61
N ASP A 141 2.67 -4.44 9.58
CA ASP A 141 2.97 -5.49 8.59
C ASP A 141 1.85 -5.59 7.57
N PHE A 142 2.20 -5.59 6.30
CA PHE A 142 1.29 -5.65 5.15
C PHE A 142 1.53 -6.96 4.41
N THR A 143 0.49 -7.79 4.32
CA THR A 143 0.51 -9.09 3.63
C THR A 143 -0.72 -9.23 2.75
N ALA A 144 -0.65 -10.07 1.71
CA ALA A 144 -1.82 -10.46 0.93
C ALA A 144 -1.68 -11.91 0.46
N ASN A 145 -2.80 -12.63 0.41
CA ASN A 145 -2.79 -14.00 -0.08
C ASN A 145 -2.44 -14.04 -1.57
N GLY A 146 -1.45 -14.85 -1.95
CA GLY A 146 -0.93 -14.95 -3.32
C GLY A 146 0.08 -13.87 -3.72
N ALA A 147 0.50 -13.02 -2.79
CA ALA A 147 1.66 -12.15 -2.96
C ALA A 147 2.96 -12.91 -2.63
N ASP A 148 4.06 -12.50 -3.24
CA ASP A 148 5.41 -13.00 -2.95
C ASP A 148 6.27 -12.00 -2.14
N LYS A 149 5.75 -10.80 -1.89
CA LYS A 149 6.43 -9.72 -1.15
C LYS A 149 5.56 -9.22 -0.02
N ASN A 150 6.18 -9.13 1.16
CA ASN A 150 5.59 -8.46 2.32
C ASN A 150 6.30 -7.13 2.53
N LEU A 151 5.59 -6.15 3.07
CA LEU A 151 6.18 -4.87 3.46
C LEU A 151 5.88 -4.59 4.93
N ARG A 152 6.78 -3.87 5.55
CA ARG A 152 6.67 -3.38 6.92
C ARG A 152 6.89 -1.87 6.94
N VAL A 153 6.09 -1.18 7.73
CA VAL A 153 6.34 0.21 8.12
C VAL A 153 6.73 0.23 9.59
N THR A 154 7.87 0.81 9.91
CA THR A 154 8.33 1.02 11.28
C THR A 154 8.23 2.48 11.64
N ILE A 155 7.81 2.77 12.87
CA ILE A 155 7.68 4.13 13.40
C ILE A 155 8.72 4.32 14.50
N GLY A 156 9.65 5.25 14.29
CA GLY A 156 10.65 5.61 15.28
C GLY A 156 10.11 6.62 16.30
N LEU A 157 10.70 6.67 17.49
CA LEU A 157 10.31 7.62 18.55
C LEU A 157 10.36 9.09 18.12
N GLY A 158 11.25 9.44 17.17
CA GLY A 158 11.29 10.77 16.54
C GLY A 158 10.19 11.04 15.53
N GLY A 159 9.20 10.13 15.40
CA GLY A 159 8.06 10.28 14.49
C GLY A 159 8.37 10.00 13.02
N ASN A 160 9.53 9.46 12.69
CA ASN A 160 9.86 9.05 11.34
C ASN A 160 9.24 7.68 11.01
N ALA A 161 8.48 7.62 9.94
CA ALA A 161 7.98 6.37 9.38
C ALA A 161 8.92 5.89 8.26
N ARG A 162 9.31 4.60 8.31
CA ARG A 162 10.17 3.96 7.32
C ARG A 162 9.54 2.68 6.82
N MET A 163 9.45 2.56 5.49
CA MET A 163 9.04 1.33 4.82
C MET A 163 10.26 0.43 4.59
N CYS A 164 10.14 -0.85 4.90
CA CYS A 164 11.18 -1.86 4.74
C CYS A 164 10.57 -3.22 4.39
N ASP A 165 11.41 -4.16 3.98
CA ASP A 165 11.01 -5.53 3.66
C ASP A 165 11.47 -6.44 4.80
N PRO A 166 10.54 -7.08 5.54
CA PRO A 166 10.87 -7.95 6.68
C PRO A 166 11.58 -9.26 6.28
N ASN A 167 11.53 -9.63 4.99
CA ASN A 167 12.14 -10.87 4.49
C ASN A 167 13.60 -10.67 4.04
N ILE A 168 14.10 -9.43 4.04
CA ILE A 168 15.49 -9.11 3.67
C ILE A 168 16.28 -8.84 4.94
N SER A 169 17.40 -9.56 5.10
CA SER A 169 18.27 -9.46 6.29
C SER A 169 19.38 -8.40 6.19
N SER A 170 19.64 -7.85 4.99
CA SER A 170 20.71 -6.87 4.76
C SER A 170 20.38 -5.92 3.60
N GLY A 171 20.96 -4.71 3.63
CA GLY A 171 20.76 -3.68 2.61
C GLY A 171 19.79 -2.58 3.03
N THR A 172 19.64 -1.58 2.17
CA THR A 172 18.84 -0.36 2.45
C THR A 172 17.35 -0.60 2.62
N ARG A 173 16.83 -1.74 2.13
CA ARG A 173 15.42 -2.14 2.24
C ARG A 173 15.15 -3.12 3.38
N ALA A 174 16.18 -3.60 4.08
CA ALA A 174 16.00 -4.46 5.25
C ALA A 174 15.37 -3.69 6.43
N CYS A 175 14.52 -4.36 7.20
CA CYS A 175 14.04 -3.85 8.47
C CYS A 175 15.09 -4.07 9.55
#